data_9ccb8a478411d9e86d917ff757d5d224
#
_entry.id   9ccb8a478411d9e86d917ff757d5d224
#
_cell.length_a   1.000
_cell.length_b   1.000
_cell.length_c   1.000
_cell.angle_alpha   90.00
_cell.angle_beta   90.00
_cell.angle_gamma   90.00
#
_symmetry.space_group_name_H-M   'P 1'
#
loop_
_entity.id
_entity.type
_entity.pdbx_description
1 polymer ?
#
loop_
_entity_poly.entity_id
_entity_poly.type
_entity_poly.pdbx_seq_one_letter_code
_entity_poly.pdbx_strand_id
1 'polypeptide(L)'
;SEWSYFLDIKNGGINSNQKFPLPTILNFSILVGKSKDWDLFTNLTLDKISQRGLFDHLEGGFFRYCVDEYWNIPHFEKMLYDNAQLISIFSVSDFLNKDTKNEFLVQQTIDYWLALSEKNYHLFPASIDADNKDGEGAYYVFKESEIHENLNEQEQNYCKSHFNMTQELLWENNWHMHRTTYDKSEKAKKIIFKLKKIRKNKSFPAIDNKAICSWNCMMVNGLLDASITYRKKEYLDKAESHLRLILKKFTNKKYQCNRLVYKNNVINGTLEDYAWLISAAIKMGKIKNSSYWLEKSIHFTKASISKFWQKEKNLFRLSNEQNLYKDVIEIDDQVIPSSNSVMANNLFDIYKVTYDKYFLNICNKMLSTVALNAKSSPSNFTNWMLLSKKLNIPKKQYVMVGFSVKELLEFYSEKEFFEDVYLLEKQSDLPIFKEKYNPNKKNIFICNDKF
;
A
#
# COMPACT_ATOMS: atom_id res chain seq x y z
N SER A 1 17.76 -22.72 -5.08
CA SER A 1 17.88 -21.47 -4.33
C SER A 1 16.94 -21.51 -3.14
N GLU A 2 17.19 -20.81 -2.04
CA GLU A 2 16.30 -20.76 -0.86
C GLU A 2 14.86 -20.38 -1.22
N TRP A 3 14.67 -19.52 -2.21
CA TRP A 3 13.37 -19.10 -2.71
C TRP A 3 12.52 -20.26 -3.26
N SER A 4 13.11 -21.29 -3.89
CA SER A 4 12.36 -22.42 -4.46
C SER A 4 11.64 -23.26 -3.40
N TYR A 5 12.10 -23.25 -2.15
CA TYR A 5 11.42 -23.90 -1.04
C TYR A 5 10.40 -22.99 -0.33
N PHE A 6 10.57 -21.69 -0.49
CA PHE A 6 9.76 -20.71 0.20
C PHE A 6 8.49 -20.32 -0.58
N LEU A 7 8.59 -20.21 -1.91
CA LEU A 7 7.48 -19.83 -2.78
C LEU A 7 6.57 -21.02 -3.12
N ASP A 8 5.27 -20.85 -2.91
CA ASP A 8 4.26 -21.82 -3.32
C ASP A 8 3.81 -21.55 -4.76
N ILE A 9 4.40 -22.26 -5.70
CA ILE A 9 4.06 -22.17 -7.14
C ILE A 9 2.81 -22.98 -7.51
N LYS A 10 2.21 -23.69 -6.58
CA LYS A 10 0.99 -24.49 -6.81
C LYS A 10 -0.26 -23.76 -6.34
N ASN A 11 -0.21 -23.19 -5.14
CA ASN A 11 -1.35 -22.49 -4.53
C ASN A 11 -1.15 -20.97 -4.43
N GLY A 12 0.03 -20.44 -4.75
CA GLY A 12 0.39 -19.04 -4.54
C GLY A 12 0.73 -18.75 -3.08
N GLY A 13 1.38 -17.59 -2.85
CA GLY A 13 1.89 -17.23 -1.54
C GLY A 13 3.12 -18.05 -1.14
N ILE A 14 3.41 -18.09 0.16
CA ILE A 14 4.50 -18.91 0.68
C ILE A 14 4.00 -20.32 1.02
N ASN A 15 4.94 -21.27 1.09
CA ASN A 15 4.68 -22.64 1.54
C ASN A 15 4.29 -22.64 3.02
N SER A 16 3.01 -22.59 3.29
CA SER A 16 2.41 -22.57 4.62
C SER A 16 0.97 -23.04 4.56
N ASN A 17 0.48 -23.67 5.61
CA ASN A 17 -0.93 -24.06 5.76
C ASN A 17 -1.85 -22.83 5.88
N GLN A 18 -1.33 -21.68 6.33
CA GLN A 18 -2.02 -20.41 6.33
C GLN A 18 -1.43 -19.51 5.24
N LYS A 19 -2.25 -18.72 4.58
CA LYS A 19 -1.84 -17.84 3.48
C LYS A 19 -1.96 -16.38 3.87
N PHE A 20 -0.80 -15.74 4.03
CA PHE A 20 -0.68 -14.30 4.16
C PHE A 20 -0.34 -13.66 2.82
N PRO A 21 -0.88 -12.47 2.49
CA PRO A 21 -0.58 -11.78 1.23
C PRO A 21 0.88 -11.35 1.11
N LEU A 22 1.58 -11.12 2.24
CA LEU A 22 2.98 -10.71 2.33
C LEU A 22 3.36 -9.61 1.32
N PRO A 23 2.85 -8.39 1.50
CA PRO A 23 3.00 -7.30 0.54
C PRO A 23 4.45 -6.97 0.18
N THR A 24 5.38 -7.13 1.12
CA THR A 24 6.81 -6.89 0.92
C THR A 24 7.42 -7.82 -0.13
N ILE A 25 7.09 -9.12 -0.05
CA ILE A 25 7.54 -10.14 -1.01
C ILE A 25 6.89 -9.94 -2.37
N LEU A 26 5.58 -9.65 -2.41
CA LEU A 26 4.87 -9.36 -3.66
C LEU A 26 5.44 -8.14 -4.36
N ASN A 27 5.69 -7.06 -3.63
CA ASN A 27 6.30 -5.85 -4.21
C ASN A 27 7.68 -6.14 -4.80
N PHE A 28 8.50 -6.94 -4.10
CA PHE A 28 9.80 -7.38 -4.62
C PHE A 28 9.63 -8.25 -5.87
N SER A 29 8.73 -9.22 -5.86
CA SER A 29 8.50 -10.14 -6.98
C SER A 29 8.07 -9.39 -8.25
N ILE A 30 7.15 -8.45 -8.12
CA ILE A 30 6.65 -7.62 -9.23
C ILE A 30 7.76 -6.73 -9.81
N LEU A 31 8.59 -6.13 -8.97
CA LEU A 31 9.54 -5.10 -9.38
C LEU A 31 10.93 -5.65 -9.74
N VAL A 32 11.34 -6.75 -9.16
CA VAL A 32 12.73 -7.24 -9.25
C VAL A 32 12.81 -8.69 -9.66
N GLY A 33 11.85 -9.52 -9.27
CA GLY A 33 11.79 -10.92 -9.62
C GLY A 33 11.63 -11.10 -11.14
N LYS A 34 12.70 -11.57 -11.81
CA LYS A 34 12.70 -11.79 -13.26
C LYS A 34 13.13 -13.23 -13.56
N SER A 35 12.20 -14.15 -13.43
CA SER A 35 12.35 -15.52 -13.90
C SER A 35 10.95 -16.14 -14.07
N LYS A 36 10.88 -17.23 -14.80
CA LYS A 36 9.62 -17.96 -14.99
C LYS A 36 8.94 -18.34 -13.66
N ASP A 37 9.72 -18.69 -12.66
CA ASP A 37 9.18 -19.08 -11.33
C ASP A 37 8.62 -17.87 -10.57
N TRP A 38 9.30 -16.72 -10.65
CA TRP A 38 8.80 -15.47 -10.05
C TRP A 38 7.54 -14.98 -10.73
N ASP A 39 7.48 -15.03 -12.07
CA ASP A 39 6.29 -14.63 -12.82
C ASP A 39 5.11 -15.54 -12.50
N LEU A 40 5.35 -16.88 -12.43
CA LEU A 40 4.33 -17.84 -12.04
C LEU A 40 3.83 -17.58 -10.61
N PHE A 41 4.75 -17.47 -9.65
CA PHE A 41 4.42 -17.16 -8.24
C PHE A 41 3.60 -15.87 -8.12
N THR A 42 4.06 -14.81 -8.77
CA THR A 42 3.43 -13.49 -8.68
C THR A 42 2.01 -13.51 -9.23
N ASN A 43 1.85 -13.98 -10.47
CA ASN A 43 0.55 -14.01 -11.13
C ASN A 43 -0.43 -14.94 -10.40
N LEU A 44 0.02 -16.13 -10.01
CA LEU A 44 -0.81 -17.07 -9.27
C LEU A 44 -1.25 -16.50 -7.91
N THR A 45 -0.33 -15.86 -7.19
CA THR A 45 -0.64 -15.28 -5.88
C THR A 45 -1.63 -14.11 -6.01
N LEU A 46 -1.43 -13.19 -6.95
CA LEU A 46 -2.35 -12.09 -7.21
C LEU A 46 -3.73 -12.59 -7.64
N ASP A 47 -3.79 -13.61 -8.50
CA ASP A 47 -5.06 -14.23 -8.92
C ASP A 47 -5.79 -14.87 -7.74
N LYS A 48 -5.08 -15.58 -6.87
CA LYS A 48 -5.69 -16.17 -5.66
C LYS A 48 -6.22 -15.11 -4.70
N ILE A 49 -5.42 -14.07 -4.42
CA ILE A 49 -5.82 -12.95 -3.55
C ILE A 49 -7.06 -12.23 -4.11
N SER A 50 -7.11 -12.02 -5.43
CA SER A 50 -8.21 -11.26 -6.07
C SER A 50 -9.47 -12.08 -6.32
N GLN A 51 -9.39 -13.41 -6.35
CA GLN A 51 -10.51 -14.28 -6.74
C GLN A 51 -11.06 -15.14 -5.61
N ARG A 52 -10.26 -15.39 -4.58
CA ARG A 52 -10.63 -16.29 -3.48
C ARG A 52 -11.13 -15.53 -2.26
N GLY A 53 -11.17 -16.20 -1.12
CA GLY A 53 -11.78 -15.71 0.10
C GLY A 53 -11.07 -14.54 0.78
N LEU A 54 -9.83 -14.21 0.41
CA LEU A 54 -9.14 -13.08 1.01
C LEU A 54 -9.74 -11.71 0.65
N PHE A 55 -10.44 -11.61 -0.48
CA PHE A 55 -11.11 -10.38 -0.91
C PHE A 55 -12.59 -10.41 -0.59
N ASP A 56 -13.15 -9.35 -0.02
CA ASP A 56 -14.59 -9.20 0.15
C ASP A 56 -15.25 -8.80 -1.18
N HIS A 57 -15.70 -9.78 -1.90
CA HIS A 57 -16.30 -9.62 -3.23
C HIS A 57 -17.61 -8.83 -3.27
N LEU A 58 -18.20 -8.53 -2.11
CA LEU A 58 -19.45 -7.82 -2.04
C LEU A 58 -19.29 -6.33 -1.74
N GLU A 59 -18.46 -5.98 -0.76
CA GLU A 59 -18.28 -4.58 -0.32
C GLU A 59 -16.87 -4.03 -0.57
N GLY A 60 -15.91 -4.89 -0.83
CA GLY A 60 -14.50 -4.52 -1.04
C GLY A 60 -13.66 -4.59 0.22
N GLY A 61 -12.37 -4.43 0.02
CA GLY A 61 -11.36 -4.59 1.05
C GLY A 61 -10.90 -6.04 1.22
N PHE A 62 -9.67 -6.18 1.70
CA PHE A 62 -9.00 -7.46 1.91
C PHE A 62 -9.03 -7.82 3.38
N PHE A 63 -9.27 -9.08 3.65
CA PHE A 63 -9.07 -9.68 4.96
C PHE A 63 -7.58 -9.90 5.23
N ARG A 64 -7.21 -10.21 6.48
CA ARG A 64 -5.83 -10.22 6.93
C ARG A 64 -5.01 -11.39 6.37
N TYR A 65 -5.55 -12.62 6.46
CA TYR A 65 -4.94 -13.84 5.95
C TYR A 65 -6.00 -14.94 5.80
N CYS A 66 -5.68 -16.03 5.08
CA CYS A 66 -6.53 -17.21 5.03
C CYS A 66 -5.98 -18.32 5.94
N VAL A 67 -6.88 -19.04 6.61
CA VAL A 67 -6.55 -20.12 7.56
C VAL A 67 -6.22 -21.44 6.85
N ASP A 68 -6.44 -21.51 5.54
CA ASP A 68 -6.18 -22.68 4.69
C ASP A 68 -5.18 -22.36 3.56
N GLU A 69 -4.56 -23.39 3.00
CA GLU A 69 -3.55 -23.29 1.94
C GLU A 69 -4.12 -22.91 0.56
N TYR A 70 -5.45 -22.92 0.38
CA TYR A 70 -6.13 -22.69 -0.90
C TYR A 70 -6.70 -21.27 -1.03
N TRP A 71 -6.52 -20.41 -0.01
CA TRP A 71 -7.05 -19.05 0.07
C TRP A 71 -8.59 -19.00 0.16
N ASN A 72 -9.24 -20.02 0.70
CA ASN A 72 -10.69 -20.09 0.70
C ASN A 72 -11.34 -19.35 1.88
N ILE A 73 -10.86 -19.59 3.08
CA ILE A 73 -11.47 -19.07 4.30
C ILE A 73 -10.52 -18.09 4.98
N PRO A 74 -10.88 -16.80 5.05
CA PRO A 74 -10.06 -15.82 5.72
C PRO A 74 -10.32 -15.79 7.24
N HIS A 75 -9.33 -15.29 7.98
CA HIS A 75 -9.58 -14.62 9.24
C HIS A 75 -10.19 -13.26 8.90
N PHE A 76 -11.44 -13.02 9.27
CA PHE A 76 -12.29 -11.97 8.74
C PHE A 76 -11.95 -10.54 9.21
N GLU A 77 -10.83 -10.33 9.85
CA GLU A 77 -10.31 -9.00 10.21
C GLU A 77 -9.81 -8.24 8.96
N LYS A 78 -10.13 -6.94 8.85
CA LYS A 78 -9.58 -6.08 7.80
C LYS A 78 -8.68 -5.03 8.42
N MET A 79 -7.38 -5.08 8.08
CA MET A 79 -6.37 -4.13 8.55
C MET A 79 -6.16 -3.02 7.52
N LEU A 80 -6.02 -1.77 7.98
CA LEU A 80 -5.75 -0.64 7.09
C LEU A 80 -4.42 -0.81 6.34
N TYR A 81 -3.36 -1.24 7.04
CA TYR A 81 -2.02 -1.39 6.44
C TYR A 81 -1.97 -2.48 5.36
N ASP A 82 -2.72 -3.58 5.50
CA ASP A 82 -2.83 -4.62 4.46
C ASP A 82 -3.52 -4.07 3.22
N ASN A 83 -4.67 -3.44 3.41
CA ASN A 83 -5.46 -2.87 2.33
C ASN A 83 -4.71 -1.77 1.58
N ALA A 84 -4.02 -0.89 2.29
CA ALA A 84 -3.20 0.18 1.71
C ALA A 84 -2.08 -0.38 0.81
N GLN A 85 -1.38 -1.40 1.29
CA GLN A 85 -0.32 -2.04 0.53
C GLN A 85 -0.85 -2.84 -0.66
N LEU A 86 -1.97 -3.56 -0.50
CA LEU A 86 -2.57 -4.32 -1.59
C LEU A 86 -3.14 -3.42 -2.69
N ILE A 87 -3.74 -2.27 -2.36
CA ILE A 87 -4.10 -1.24 -3.35
C ILE A 87 -2.87 -0.86 -4.18
N SER A 88 -1.73 -0.57 -3.54
CA SER A 88 -0.48 -0.25 -4.22
C SER A 88 -0.01 -1.40 -5.11
N ILE A 89 0.05 -2.62 -4.60
CA ILE A 89 0.54 -3.82 -5.30
C ILE A 89 -0.29 -4.10 -6.56
N PHE A 90 -1.60 -4.13 -6.46
CA PHE A 90 -2.47 -4.37 -7.62
C PHE A 90 -2.37 -3.24 -8.65
N SER A 91 -2.29 -1.98 -8.20
CA SER A 91 -2.08 -0.84 -9.09
C SER A 91 -0.73 -0.92 -9.80
N VAL A 92 0.37 -1.22 -9.09
CA VAL A 92 1.71 -1.37 -9.68
C VAL A 92 1.77 -2.54 -10.63
N SER A 93 1.12 -3.66 -10.32
CA SER A 93 1.02 -4.81 -11.23
C SER A 93 0.34 -4.42 -12.55
N ASP A 94 -0.79 -3.73 -12.49
CA ASP A 94 -1.48 -3.25 -13.69
C ASP A 94 -0.63 -2.21 -14.47
N PHE A 95 0.06 -1.31 -13.77
CA PHE A 95 0.96 -0.34 -14.38
C PHE A 95 2.06 -1.03 -15.21
N LEU A 96 2.71 -2.04 -14.66
CA LEU A 96 3.80 -2.76 -15.31
C LEU A 96 3.33 -3.62 -16.48
N ASN A 97 2.15 -4.23 -16.35
CA ASN A 97 1.55 -5.05 -17.38
C ASN A 97 0.81 -4.23 -18.45
N LYS A 98 0.74 -2.90 -18.30
CA LYS A 98 -0.05 -2.00 -19.16
C LYS A 98 -1.52 -2.44 -19.26
N ASP A 99 -2.09 -2.85 -18.14
CA ASP A 99 -3.42 -3.45 -18.02
C ASP A 99 -4.26 -2.68 -16.98
N THR A 100 -5.55 -2.97 -16.92
CA THR A 100 -6.50 -2.47 -15.93
C THR A 100 -7.34 -3.60 -15.31
N LYS A 101 -6.81 -4.82 -15.36
CA LYS A 101 -7.46 -6.04 -14.88
C LYS A 101 -7.96 -5.90 -13.44
N ASN A 102 -7.18 -5.25 -12.59
CA ASN A 102 -7.46 -5.11 -11.17
C ASN A 102 -8.14 -3.79 -10.80
N GLU A 103 -8.45 -2.90 -11.76
CA GLU A 103 -9.01 -1.58 -11.48
C GLU A 103 -10.29 -1.64 -10.64
N PHE A 104 -11.21 -2.57 -10.96
CA PHE A 104 -12.46 -2.71 -10.22
C PHE A 104 -12.24 -3.10 -8.76
N LEU A 105 -11.34 -4.05 -8.51
CA LEU A 105 -10.98 -4.50 -7.16
C LEU A 105 -10.33 -3.38 -6.35
N VAL A 106 -9.40 -2.64 -6.95
CA VAL A 106 -8.73 -1.49 -6.33
C VAL A 106 -9.74 -0.39 -6.03
N GLN A 107 -10.62 -0.06 -6.99
CA GLN A 107 -11.68 0.93 -6.78
C GLN A 107 -12.61 0.54 -5.63
N GLN A 108 -13.10 -0.70 -5.63
CA GLN A 108 -14.01 -1.18 -4.59
C GLN A 108 -13.36 -1.13 -3.20
N THR A 109 -12.06 -1.43 -3.10
CA THR A 109 -11.30 -1.33 -1.85
C THR A 109 -11.14 0.14 -1.42
N ILE A 110 -10.80 1.03 -2.33
CA ILE A 110 -10.68 2.46 -2.05
C ILE A 110 -12.01 3.03 -1.57
N ASP A 111 -13.10 2.75 -2.28
CA ASP A 111 -14.45 3.24 -1.93
C ASP A 111 -14.89 2.76 -0.54
N TYR A 112 -14.60 1.49 -0.21
CA TYR A 112 -14.89 0.92 1.10
C TYR A 112 -14.18 1.68 2.23
N TRP A 113 -12.87 1.92 2.11
CA TRP A 113 -12.09 2.61 3.14
C TRP A 113 -12.40 4.12 3.18
N LEU A 114 -12.70 4.76 2.06
CA LEU A 114 -13.15 6.16 2.04
C LEU A 114 -14.47 6.34 2.78
N ALA A 115 -15.44 5.44 2.57
CA ALA A 115 -16.73 5.48 3.30
C ALA A 115 -16.55 5.33 4.82
N LEU A 116 -15.58 4.54 5.27
CA LEU A 116 -15.22 4.42 6.68
C LEU A 116 -14.55 5.70 7.20
N SER A 117 -13.66 6.30 6.41
CA SER A 117 -12.95 7.52 6.81
C SER A 117 -13.91 8.71 7.02
N GLU A 118 -14.96 8.82 6.21
CA GLU A 118 -15.98 9.87 6.34
C GLU A 118 -16.66 9.85 7.72
N LYS A 119 -16.84 8.65 8.28
CA LYS A 119 -17.39 8.44 9.62
C LYS A 119 -16.36 8.61 10.74
N ASN A 120 -15.07 8.68 10.41
CA ASN A 120 -13.95 8.77 11.35
C ASN A 120 -13.15 10.07 11.20
N TYR A 121 -13.83 11.22 11.19
CA TYR A 121 -13.20 12.54 11.06
C TYR A 121 -12.28 12.68 9.84
N HIS A 122 -12.61 11.98 8.75
CA HIS A 122 -11.86 11.92 7.49
C HIS A 122 -10.46 11.29 7.60
N LEU A 123 -10.18 10.55 8.68
CA LEU A 123 -9.00 9.69 8.80
C LEU A 123 -9.43 8.23 8.70
N PHE A 124 -8.57 7.40 8.14
CA PHE A 124 -8.85 5.97 8.04
C PHE A 124 -8.71 5.32 9.41
N PRO A 125 -9.72 4.52 9.85
CA PRO A 125 -9.63 3.72 11.06
C PRO A 125 -8.58 2.63 10.92
N ALA A 126 -8.05 2.12 12.05
CA ALA A 126 -6.98 1.14 12.05
C ALA A 126 -7.41 -0.23 11.51
N SER A 127 -8.57 -0.71 11.93
CA SER A 127 -9.06 -2.05 11.55
C SER A 127 -10.56 -2.19 11.74
N ILE A 128 -11.07 -3.29 11.17
CA ILE A 128 -12.41 -3.81 11.39
C ILE A 128 -12.23 -5.20 11.96
N ASP A 129 -12.91 -5.49 13.06
CA ASP A 129 -12.82 -6.75 13.76
C ASP A 129 -13.31 -7.92 12.89
N ALA A 130 -12.79 -9.11 13.16
CA ALA A 130 -13.27 -10.34 12.57
C ALA A 130 -14.65 -10.75 13.13
N ASP A 131 -14.88 -10.44 14.41
CA ASP A 131 -16.05 -10.85 15.17
C ASP A 131 -17.14 -9.78 15.22
N ASN A 132 -18.36 -10.26 15.27
CA ASN A 132 -19.50 -9.49 15.73
C ASN A 132 -20.21 -10.27 16.85
N LYS A 133 -21.41 -9.83 17.30
CA LYS A 133 -22.18 -10.50 18.34
C LYS A 133 -22.56 -11.95 18.00
N ASP A 134 -22.54 -12.33 16.72
CA ASP A 134 -22.98 -13.64 16.21
C ASP A 134 -21.77 -14.56 15.89
N GLY A 135 -20.54 -14.11 16.15
CA GLY A 135 -19.28 -14.84 15.98
C GLY A 135 -18.41 -14.34 14.83
N GLU A 136 -17.25 -15.00 14.64
CA GLU A 136 -16.30 -14.66 13.58
C GLU A 136 -16.90 -14.84 12.19
N GLY A 137 -16.68 -13.86 11.32
CA GLY A 137 -17.11 -13.88 9.94
C GLY A 137 -18.62 -13.80 9.71
N ALA A 138 -19.45 -13.84 10.77
CA ALA A 138 -20.90 -13.93 10.66
C ALA A 138 -21.53 -12.81 9.80
N TYR A 139 -20.92 -11.62 9.78
CA TYR A 139 -21.33 -10.52 8.90
C TYR A 139 -21.10 -10.83 7.43
N TYR A 140 -20.00 -11.49 7.10
CA TYR A 140 -19.49 -11.64 5.73
C TYR A 140 -20.03 -12.88 5.01
N VAL A 141 -20.31 -13.95 5.73
CA VAL A 141 -20.79 -15.22 5.18
C VAL A 141 -22.31 -15.25 5.02
N PHE A 142 -22.82 -16.21 4.25
CA PHE A 142 -24.26 -16.39 4.00
C PHE A 142 -24.70 -17.79 4.40
N LYS A 143 -25.78 -17.89 5.19
CA LYS A 143 -26.46 -19.15 5.45
C LYS A 143 -27.23 -19.61 4.22
N GLU A 144 -27.35 -20.91 4.04
CA GLU A 144 -28.14 -21.48 2.94
C GLU A 144 -29.58 -21.00 2.98
N SER A 145 -30.19 -20.94 4.16
CA SER A 145 -31.57 -20.42 4.36
C SER A 145 -31.72 -18.96 3.92
N GLU A 146 -30.73 -18.10 4.23
CA GLU A 146 -30.76 -16.69 3.81
C GLU A 146 -30.78 -16.53 2.28
N ILE A 147 -30.06 -17.41 1.57
CA ILE A 147 -30.02 -17.42 0.11
C ILE A 147 -31.32 -17.93 -0.45
N HIS A 148 -31.86 -19.05 0.08
CA HIS A 148 -33.13 -19.62 -0.39
C HIS A 148 -34.34 -18.70 -0.17
N GLU A 149 -34.40 -18.00 0.96
CA GLU A 149 -35.48 -17.07 1.29
C GLU A 149 -35.51 -15.79 0.45
N ASN A 150 -34.33 -15.33 -0.01
CA ASN A 150 -34.20 -14.02 -0.64
C ASN A 150 -33.91 -14.06 -2.15
N LEU A 151 -33.50 -15.21 -2.69
CA LEU A 151 -33.15 -15.38 -4.09
C LEU A 151 -34.02 -16.48 -4.73
N ASN A 152 -34.48 -16.25 -5.96
CA ASN A 152 -35.11 -17.27 -6.75
C ASN A 152 -34.10 -18.30 -7.29
N GLU A 153 -34.58 -19.41 -7.83
CA GLU A 153 -33.73 -20.52 -8.32
C GLU A 153 -32.68 -20.09 -9.36
N GLN A 154 -33.04 -19.20 -10.29
CA GLN A 154 -32.10 -18.67 -11.29
C GLN A 154 -31.00 -17.81 -10.66
N GLU A 155 -31.31 -17.04 -9.63
CA GLU A 155 -30.38 -16.22 -8.88
C GLU A 155 -29.45 -17.08 -8.00
N GLN A 156 -30.00 -18.13 -7.39
CA GLN A 156 -29.23 -19.13 -6.62
C GLN A 156 -28.23 -19.86 -7.53
N ASN A 157 -28.66 -20.28 -8.73
CA ASN A 157 -27.78 -20.90 -9.73
C ASN A 157 -26.68 -19.93 -10.19
N TYR A 158 -27.00 -18.65 -10.30
CA TYR A 158 -26.01 -17.61 -10.57
C TYR A 158 -24.97 -17.53 -9.41
N CYS A 159 -25.40 -17.52 -8.17
CA CYS A 159 -24.51 -17.52 -7.00
C CYS A 159 -23.59 -18.74 -6.96
N LYS A 160 -24.11 -19.93 -7.27
CA LYS A 160 -23.32 -21.16 -7.38
C LYS A 160 -22.22 -21.04 -8.44
N SER A 161 -22.55 -20.56 -9.63
CA SER A 161 -21.61 -20.52 -10.77
C SER A 161 -20.64 -19.35 -10.72
N HIS A 162 -21.01 -18.19 -10.17
CA HIS A 162 -20.20 -16.97 -10.20
C HIS A 162 -19.54 -16.62 -8.87
N PHE A 163 -20.11 -17.07 -7.76
CA PHE A 163 -19.60 -16.82 -6.42
C PHE A 163 -19.17 -18.08 -5.68
N ASN A 164 -19.10 -19.21 -6.39
CA ASN A 164 -18.72 -20.52 -5.85
C ASN A 164 -19.47 -20.90 -4.56
N MET A 165 -20.74 -20.51 -4.44
CA MET A 165 -21.58 -20.89 -3.30
C MET A 165 -22.07 -22.33 -3.50
N THR A 166 -21.17 -23.30 -3.34
CA THR A 166 -21.42 -24.74 -3.52
C THR A 166 -21.24 -25.49 -2.21
N GLN A 167 -21.80 -26.71 -2.12
CA GLN A 167 -21.69 -27.55 -0.92
C GLN A 167 -20.24 -27.91 -0.55
N GLU A 168 -19.35 -28.00 -1.55
CA GLU A 168 -17.93 -28.31 -1.37
C GLU A 168 -17.14 -27.16 -0.69
N LEU A 169 -17.67 -25.95 -0.73
CA LEU A 169 -17.05 -24.75 -0.14
C LEU A 169 -17.81 -24.20 1.06
N LEU A 170 -18.64 -25.02 1.70
CA LEU A 170 -19.26 -24.69 2.98
C LEU A 170 -18.20 -24.63 4.08
N TRP A 171 -18.20 -23.52 4.82
CA TRP A 171 -17.47 -23.35 6.06
C TRP A 171 -18.47 -23.14 7.19
N GLU A 172 -18.47 -24.06 8.17
CA GLU A 172 -19.41 -24.04 9.31
C GLU A 172 -20.89 -23.86 8.89
N ASN A 173 -21.30 -24.55 7.83
CA ASN A 173 -22.63 -24.46 7.21
C ASN A 173 -22.96 -23.07 6.61
N ASN A 174 -21.95 -22.29 6.28
CA ASN A 174 -22.11 -20.99 5.64
C ASN A 174 -21.29 -20.93 4.34
N TRP A 175 -21.72 -20.11 3.41
CA TRP A 175 -20.97 -19.78 2.21
C TRP A 175 -20.20 -18.48 2.35
N HIS A 176 -18.90 -18.53 2.08
CA HIS A 176 -18.08 -17.35 1.83
C HIS A 176 -17.92 -17.15 0.32
N MET A 177 -18.02 -15.90 -0.13
CA MET A 177 -18.00 -15.60 -1.57
C MET A 177 -16.60 -15.67 -2.15
N HIS A 178 -16.48 -16.38 -3.28
CA HIS A 178 -15.32 -16.29 -4.18
C HIS A 178 -15.80 -15.80 -5.54
N ARG A 179 -14.94 -15.20 -6.35
CA ARG A 179 -15.33 -14.70 -7.65
C ARG A 179 -14.18 -14.82 -8.66
N THR A 180 -14.38 -15.58 -9.71
CA THR A 180 -13.37 -15.76 -10.75
C THR A 180 -13.43 -14.70 -11.85
N THR A 181 -14.59 -14.08 -12.05
CA THR A 181 -14.82 -13.05 -13.08
C THR A 181 -15.75 -11.96 -12.58
N TYR A 182 -15.57 -10.75 -13.10
CA TYR A 182 -16.46 -9.62 -12.82
C TYR A 182 -17.53 -9.48 -13.91
N ASP A 183 -18.72 -9.99 -13.62
CA ASP A 183 -19.89 -9.79 -14.47
C ASP A 183 -20.50 -8.41 -14.18
N LYS A 184 -20.56 -7.54 -15.22
CA LYS A 184 -21.10 -6.18 -15.15
C LYS A 184 -22.57 -6.10 -15.61
N SER A 185 -23.22 -7.25 -15.89
CA SER A 185 -24.60 -7.31 -16.36
C SER A 185 -25.58 -6.75 -15.32
N GLU A 186 -26.73 -6.30 -15.79
CA GLU A 186 -27.84 -5.84 -14.91
C GLU A 186 -28.36 -6.98 -14.02
N LYS A 187 -28.28 -8.22 -14.48
CA LYS A 187 -28.60 -9.41 -13.68
C LYS A 187 -27.66 -9.52 -12.49
N ALA A 188 -26.33 -9.45 -12.73
CA ALA A 188 -25.32 -9.47 -11.67
C ALA A 188 -25.50 -8.35 -10.65
N LYS A 189 -25.73 -7.13 -11.12
CA LYS A 189 -25.97 -5.95 -10.25
C LYS A 189 -27.18 -6.16 -9.33
N LYS A 190 -28.28 -6.70 -9.87
CA LYS A 190 -29.50 -7.00 -9.08
C LYS A 190 -29.23 -8.05 -8.00
N ILE A 191 -28.50 -9.12 -8.33
CA ILE A 191 -28.15 -10.18 -7.36
C ILE A 191 -27.22 -9.61 -6.28
N ILE A 192 -26.17 -8.89 -6.66
CA ILE A 192 -25.26 -8.23 -5.71
C ILE A 192 -26.04 -7.28 -4.78
N PHE A 193 -26.99 -6.52 -5.31
CA PHE A 193 -27.84 -5.64 -4.49
C PHE A 193 -28.65 -6.43 -3.46
N LYS A 194 -29.24 -7.57 -3.84
CA LYS A 194 -29.96 -8.44 -2.90
C LYS A 194 -29.03 -9.02 -1.83
N LEU A 195 -27.84 -9.51 -2.21
CA LEU A 195 -26.85 -10.02 -1.26
C LEU A 195 -26.39 -8.93 -0.29
N LYS A 196 -26.15 -7.69 -0.77
CA LYS A 196 -25.87 -6.54 0.10
C LYS A 196 -26.99 -6.25 1.07
N LYS A 197 -28.25 -6.40 0.65
CA LYS A 197 -29.42 -6.22 1.51
C LYS A 197 -29.47 -7.28 2.62
N ILE A 198 -29.21 -8.55 2.29
CA ILE A 198 -29.11 -9.64 3.28
C ILE A 198 -28.02 -9.31 4.30
N ARG A 199 -26.81 -8.99 3.84
CA ARG A 199 -25.65 -8.64 4.70
C ARG A 199 -25.96 -7.44 5.60
N LYS A 200 -26.62 -6.41 5.09
CA LYS A 200 -26.96 -5.20 5.85
C LYS A 200 -27.89 -5.46 7.05
N ASN A 201 -28.63 -6.56 7.06
CA ASN A 201 -29.47 -6.95 8.19
C ASN A 201 -28.66 -7.60 9.34
N LYS A 202 -27.38 -7.90 9.12
CA LYS A 202 -26.48 -8.47 10.12
C LYS A 202 -25.78 -7.36 10.91
N SER A 203 -25.35 -7.69 12.12
CA SER A 203 -24.55 -6.77 12.94
C SER A 203 -23.18 -6.54 12.29
N PHE A 204 -22.84 -5.28 12.03
CA PHE A 204 -21.53 -4.91 11.52
C PHE A 204 -20.46 -5.14 12.60
N PRO A 205 -19.27 -5.67 12.26
CA PRO A 205 -18.17 -5.85 13.20
C PRO A 205 -17.69 -4.54 13.82
N ALA A 206 -17.03 -4.62 14.98
CA ALA A 206 -16.48 -3.44 15.63
C ALA A 206 -15.39 -2.78 14.76
N ILE A 207 -15.36 -1.44 14.80
CA ILE A 207 -14.35 -0.64 14.11
C ILE A 207 -13.38 -0.10 15.15
N ASP A 208 -12.08 -0.39 14.99
CA ASP A 208 -11.05 0.32 15.74
C ASP A 208 -10.79 1.70 15.12
N ASN A 209 -11.48 2.69 15.65
CA ASN A 209 -11.46 4.06 15.14
C ASN A 209 -10.15 4.82 15.42
N LYS A 210 -9.12 4.19 15.98
CA LYS A 210 -7.81 4.80 16.11
C LYS A 210 -7.24 5.11 14.74
N ALA A 211 -6.79 6.34 14.54
CA ALA A 211 -6.06 6.72 13.33
C ALA A 211 -4.56 6.67 13.62
N ILE A 212 -3.86 5.74 12.98
CA ILE A 212 -2.41 5.57 13.10
C ILE A 212 -1.74 6.33 11.94
N CYS A 213 -0.77 7.17 12.24
CA CYS A 213 -0.13 8.06 11.27
C CYS A 213 0.49 7.29 10.11
N SER A 214 1.36 6.31 10.39
CA SER A 214 2.03 5.47 9.38
C SER A 214 1.04 4.75 8.47
N TRP A 215 -0.02 4.13 9.03
CA TRP A 215 -1.00 3.39 8.25
C TRP A 215 -1.86 4.29 7.36
N ASN A 216 -2.19 5.49 7.83
CA ASN A 216 -2.86 6.51 7.02
C ASN A 216 -1.95 7.01 5.89
N CYS A 217 -0.63 7.14 6.12
CA CYS A 217 0.34 7.47 5.09
C CYS A 217 0.52 6.34 4.05
N MET A 218 0.45 5.06 4.48
CA MET A 218 0.43 3.92 3.56
C MET A 218 -0.79 3.99 2.63
N MET A 219 -1.98 4.31 3.16
CA MET A 219 -3.19 4.47 2.34
C MET A 219 -3.05 5.63 1.34
N VAL A 220 -2.43 6.75 1.74
CA VAL A 220 -2.08 7.83 0.80
C VAL A 220 -1.19 7.31 -0.33
N ASN A 221 -0.16 6.50 -0.02
CA ASN A 221 0.70 5.89 -1.05
C ASN A 221 -0.08 4.98 -2.00
N GLY A 222 -1.00 4.16 -1.50
CA GLY A 222 -1.87 3.32 -2.31
C GLY A 222 -2.77 4.15 -3.24
N LEU A 223 -3.39 5.22 -2.73
CA LEU A 223 -4.20 6.15 -3.53
C LEU A 223 -3.38 6.82 -4.65
N LEU A 224 -2.11 7.18 -4.36
CA LEU A 224 -1.21 7.78 -5.36
C LEU A 224 -0.83 6.78 -6.45
N ASP A 225 -0.52 5.52 -6.11
CA ASP A 225 -0.26 4.48 -7.09
C ASP A 225 -1.48 4.23 -7.98
N ALA A 226 -2.66 4.10 -7.39
CA ALA A 226 -3.90 3.97 -8.12
C ALA A 226 -4.18 5.18 -9.03
N SER A 227 -3.86 6.41 -8.58
CA SER A 227 -4.04 7.62 -9.38
C SER A 227 -3.17 7.64 -10.62
N ILE A 228 -1.93 7.19 -10.51
CA ILE A 228 -0.98 7.09 -11.63
C ILE A 228 -1.43 6.01 -12.61
N THR A 229 -1.67 4.80 -12.11
CA THR A 229 -1.99 3.63 -12.92
C THR A 229 -3.28 3.82 -13.72
N TYR A 230 -4.34 4.23 -13.04
CA TYR A 230 -5.68 4.38 -13.65
C TYR A 230 -5.96 5.80 -14.15
N ARG A 231 -4.99 6.73 -14.05
CA ARG A 231 -5.09 8.14 -14.48
C ARG A 231 -6.28 8.88 -13.85
N LYS A 232 -6.63 8.52 -12.60
CA LYS A 232 -7.77 9.09 -11.88
C LYS A 232 -7.35 10.23 -10.97
N LYS A 233 -7.63 11.46 -11.42
CA LYS A 233 -7.40 12.68 -10.64
C LYS A 233 -8.12 12.66 -9.29
N GLU A 234 -9.28 12.03 -9.20
CA GLU A 234 -10.05 11.90 -7.96
C GLU A 234 -9.26 11.22 -6.83
N TYR A 235 -8.50 10.16 -7.13
CA TYR A 235 -7.65 9.48 -6.15
C TYR A 235 -6.50 10.36 -5.70
N LEU A 236 -5.92 11.14 -6.62
CA LEU A 236 -4.89 12.12 -6.28
C LEU A 236 -5.42 13.21 -5.35
N ASP A 237 -6.60 13.78 -5.65
CA ASP A 237 -7.20 14.83 -4.83
C ASP A 237 -7.58 14.30 -3.44
N LYS A 238 -8.06 13.05 -3.33
CA LYS A 238 -8.29 12.37 -2.04
C LYS A 238 -6.98 12.15 -1.29
N ALA A 239 -5.92 11.65 -1.96
CA ALA A 239 -4.61 11.46 -1.37
C ALA A 239 -4.03 12.77 -0.81
N GLU A 240 -4.10 13.87 -1.59
CA GLU A 240 -3.62 15.18 -1.13
C GLU A 240 -4.40 15.68 0.08
N SER A 241 -5.73 15.59 0.04
CA SER A 241 -6.58 16.04 1.14
C SER A 241 -6.30 15.28 2.44
N HIS A 242 -6.13 13.94 2.35
CA HIS A 242 -5.76 13.12 3.50
C HIS A 242 -4.36 13.44 4.01
N LEU A 243 -3.37 13.62 3.13
CA LEU A 243 -2.01 13.94 3.54
C LEU A 243 -1.93 15.33 4.23
N ARG A 244 -2.69 16.31 3.75
CA ARG A 244 -2.84 17.61 4.42
C ARG A 244 -3.49 17.47 5.81
N LEU A 245 -4.50 16.62 5.93
CA LEU A 245 -5.16 16.34 7.20
C LEU A 245 -4.20 15.61 8.17
N ILE A 246 -3.41 14.66 7.70
CA ILE A 246 -2.36 13.99 8.47
C ILE A 246 -1.37 15.03 9.00
N LEU A 247 -0.83 15.92 8.16
CA LEU A 247 0.07 16.98 8.62
C LEU A 247 -0.59 17.85 9.71
N LYS A 248 -1.86 18.24 9.52
CA LYS A 248 -2.59 19.07 10.48
C LYS A 248 -2.80 18.38 11.83
N LYS A 249 -3.10 17.07 11.82
CA LYS A 249 -3.50 16.34 13.03
C LYS A 249 -2.32 15.70 13.76
N PHE A 250 -1.32 15.22 13.04
CA PHE A 250 -0.23 14.42 13.61
C PHE A 250 1.09 15.16 13.70
N THR A 251 1.23 16.36 13.12
CA THR A 251 2.53 17.05 13.12
C THR A 251 2.46 18.45 13.68
N ASN A 252 3.60 18.98 14.07
CA ASN A 252 3.75 20.36 14.54
C ASN A 252 4.77 21.16 13.70
N LYS A 253 4.90 22.46 14.03
CA LYS A 253 5.82 23.39 13.33
C LYS A 253 7.30 23.03 13.48
N LYS A 254 7.68 22.16 14.45
CA LYS A 254 9.04 21.67 14.67
C LYS A 254 9.30 20.35 13.92
N TYR A 255 8.41 19.93 13.01
CA TYR A 255 8.48 18.67 12.28
C TYR A 255 8.52 17.43 13.18
N GLN A 256 7.90 17.51 14.35
CA GLN A 256 7.65 16.34 15.19
C GLN A 256 6.36 15.68 14.71
N CYS A 257 6.38 14.35 14.67
CA CYS A 257 5.25 13.52 14.29
C CYS A 257 4.74 12.74 15.49
N ASN A 258 3.43 12.60 15.60
CA ASN A 258 2.74 11.73 16.55
C ASN A 258 2.30 10.44 15.85
N ARG A 259 2.29 9.33 16.60
CA ARG A 259 1.78 8.05 16.11
C ARG A 259 0.27 7.99 16.09
N LEU A 260 -0.32 8.44 17.21
CA LEU A 260 -1.74 8.32 17.45
C LEU A 260 -2.28 9.64 18.01
N VAL A 261 -3.43 10.04 17.47
CA VAL A 261 -4.26 11.09 18.05
C VAL A 261 -5.65 10.47 18.23
N TYR A 262 -5.99 10.16 19.49
CA TYR A 262 -7.28 9.57 19.83
C TYR A 262 -7.89 10.25 21.03
N LYS A 263 -9.04 10.90 20.85
CA LYS A 263 -9.64 11.80 21.83
C LYS A 263 -8.62 12.89 22.24
N ASN A 264 -8.22 12.94 23.51
CA ASN A 264 -7.21 13.89 24.02
C ASN A 264 -5.84 13.24 24.26
N ASN A 265 -5.68 11.96 23.90
CA ASN A 265 -4.42 11.25 24.07
C ASN A 265 -3.55 11.40 22.82
N VAL A 266 -2.31 11.78 23.03
CA VAL A 266 -1.28 11.90 21.99
C VAL A 266 -0.14 10.94 22.32
N ILE A 267 0.18 10.08 21.39
CA ILE A 267 1.35 9.19 21.47
C ILE A 267 2.38 9.69 20.47
N ASN A 268 3.60 9.90 20.94
CA ASN A 268 4.70 10.33 20.09
C ASN A 268 5.00 9.32 18.98
N GLY A 269 5.31 9.84 17.79
CA GLY A 269 5.64 9.02 16.64
C GLY A 269 6.97 8.28 16.79
N THR A 270 6.96 7.04 16.33
CA THR A 270 8.14 6.19 16.16
C THR A 270 8.78 6.45 14.78
N LEU A 271 9.90 5.81 14.51
CA LEU A 271 10.55 5.86 13.19
C LEU A 271 9.59 5.45 12.06
N GLU A 272 8.72 4.47 12.30
CA GLU A 272 7.71 4.02 11.33
C GLU A 272 6.82 5.17 10.84
N ASP A 273 6.32 6.00 11.78
CA ASP A 273 5.43 7.11 11.46
C ASP A 273 6.13 8.17 10.61
N TYR A 274 7.37 8.50 10.96
CA TYR A 274 8.19 9.42 10.17
C TYR A 274 8.52 8.85 8.79
N ALA A 275 8.93 7.60 8.72
CA ALA A 275 9.34 6.96 7.48
C ALA A 275 8.20 6.93 6.44
N TRP A 276 7.00 6.54 6.86
CA TRP A 276 5.83 6.51 5.97
C TRP A 276 5.30 7.91 5.64
N LEU A 277 5.36 8.86 6.56
CA LEU A 277 5.01 10.26 6.27
C LEU A 277 5.95 10.88 5.23
N ILE A 278 7.26 10.63 5.37
CA ILE A 278 8.27 11.07 4.40
C ILE A 278 8.01 10.43 3.03
N SER A 279 7.77 9.12 3.00
CA SER A 279 7.46 8.37 1.77
C SER A 279 6.22 8.95 1.05
N ALA A 280 5.14 9.20 1.77
CA ALA A 280 3.92 9.79 1.21
C ALA A 280 4.16 11.21 0.68
N ALA A 281 4.93 12.03 1.41
CA ALA A 281 5.26 13.39 0.98
C ALA A 281 6.16 13.39 -0.28
N ILE A 282 7.15 12.50 -0.36
CA ILE A 282 7.99 12.34 -1.56
C ILE A 282 7.14 11.96 -2.76
N LYS A 283 6.30 10.91 -2.61
CA LYS A 283 5.45 10.42 -3.71
C LYS A 283 4.45 11.49 -4.16
N MET A 284 3.81 12.21 -3.24
CA MET A 284 2.94 13.34 -3.58
C MET A 284 3.71 14.45 -4.31
N GLY A 285 4.92 14.76 -3.86
CA GLY A 285 5.78 15.78 -4.48
C GLY A 285 6.23 15.42 -5.90
N LYS A 286 6.18 14.17 -6.32
CA LYS A 286 6.40 13.80 -7.72
C LYS A 286 5.24 14.23 -8.63
N ILE A 287 4.00 14.24 -8.11
CA ILE A 287 2.79 14.39 -8.92
C ILE A 287 2.20 15.80 -8.83
N LYS A 288 2.26 16.43 -7.67
CA LYS A 288 1.57 17.71 -7.42
C LYS A 288 2.26 18.52 -6.32
N ASN A 289 2.26 19.85 -6.48
CA ASN A 289 2.86 20.78 -5.51
C ASN A 289 4.30 20.39 -5.12
N SER A 290 5.11 20.03 -6.12
CA SER A 290 6.41 19.38 -5.93
C SER A 290 7.29 20.08 -4.88
N SER A 291 7.50 21.38 -5.00
CA SER A 291 8.34 22.12 -4.04
C SER A 291 7.85 22.00 -2.61
N TYR A 292 6.54 22.18 -2.37
CA TYR A 292 5.98 22.12 -1.03
C TYR A 292 6.16 20.73 -0.37
N TRP A 293 5.79 19.67 -1.08
CA TRP A 293 5.82 18.33 -0.51
C TRP A 293 7.24 17.78 -0.35
N LEU A 294 8.13 18.08 -1.30
CA LEU A 294 9.54 17.69 -1.22
C LEU A 294 10.27 18.44 -0.11
N GLU A 295 10.03 19.75 0.08
CA GLU A 295 10.56 20.49 1.21
C GLU A 295 10.08 19.93 2.57
N LYS A 296 8.79 19.58 2.67
CA LYS A 296 8.26 18.90 3.87
C LYS A 296 8.98 17.58 4.12
N SER A 297 9.16 16.75 3.09
CA SER A 297 9.86 15.46 3.22
C SER A 297 11.30 15.64 3.69
N ILE A 298 12.03 16.64 3.17
CA ILE A 298 13.41 16.96 3.58
C ILE A 298 13.44 17.36 5.07
N HIS A 299 12.53 18.20 5.51
CA HIS A 299 12.48 18.63 6.91
C HIS A 299 12.18 17.49 7.87
N PHE A 300 11.20 16.62 7.55
CA PHE A 300 10.91 15.43 8.36
C PHE A 300 12.08 14.43 8.34
N THR A 301 12.79 14.30 7.21
CA THR A 301 14.01 13.46 7.11
C THR A 301 15.10 13.97 8.05
N LYS A 302 15.38 15.27 8.06
CA LYS A 302 16.37 15.89 8.96
C LYS A 302 15.95 15.71 10.44
N ALA A 303 14.67 15.89 10.74
CA ALA A 303 14.12 15.64 12.08
C ALA A 303 14.28 14.17 12.51
N SER A 304 14.03 13.22 11.62
CA SER A 304 14.21 11.78 11.87
C SER A 304 15.67 11.43 12.15
N ILE A 305 16.59 11.97 11.35
CA ILE A 305 18.04 11.75 11.55
C ILE A 305 18.44 12.29 12.92
N SER A 306 18.05 13.51 13.28
CA SER A 306 18.36 14.09 14.59
C SER A 306 17.79 13.30 15.76
N LYS A 307 16.60 12.68 15.57
CA LYS A 307 15.87 12.03 16.66
C LYS A 307 16.24 10.56 16.85
N PHE A 308 16.48 9.81 15.77
CA PHE A 308 16.54 8.35 15.79
C PHE A 308 17.87 7.75 15.29
N TRP A 309 18.71 8.50 14.55
CA TRP A 309 19.94 7.95 13.97
C TRP A 309 20.95 7.53 15.03
N GLN A 310 21.43 6.30 14.92
CA GLN A 310 22.46 5.71 15.78
C GLN A 310 23.76 5.59 14.99
N LYS A 311 24.64 6.56 15.14
CA LYS A 311 25.89 6.66 14.34
C LYS A 311 26.76 5.41 14.48
N GLU A 312 26.86 4.84 15.68
CA GLU A 312 27.68 3.66 15.98
C GLU A 312 27.10 2.37 15.37
N LYS A 313 25.78 2.31 15.20
CA LYS A 313 25.08 1.15 14.64
C LYS A 313 24.79 1.29 13.15
N ASN A 314 24.98 2.48 12.55
CA ASN A 314 24.58 2.84 11.19
C ASN A 314 23.11 2.51 10.86
N LEU A 315 22.22 2.60 11.83
CA LEU A 315 20.79 2.32 11.73
C LEU A 315 20.01 3.28 12.61
N PHE A 316 18.71 3.36 12.39
CA PHE A 316 17.80 4.14 13.20
C PHE A 316 17.17 3.26 14.27
N ARG A 317 17.11 3.75 15.53
CA ARG A 317 16.26 3.14 16.55
C ARG A 317 14.79 3.41 16.30
N LEU A 318 13.91 2.54 16.76
CA LEU A 318 12.47 2.64 16.56
C LEU A 318 11.89 3.83 17.36
N SER A 319 12.35 4.04 18.59
CA SER A 319 11.88 5.10 19.48
C SER A 319 13.05 5.77 20.20
N ASN A 320 12.88 7.05 20.56
CA ASN A 320 13.83 7.77 21.41
C ASN A 320 13.32 7.95 22.84
N GLU A 321 12.15 7.43 23.16
CA GLU A 321 11.59 7.49 24.51
C GLU A 321 12.22 6.45 25.42
N GLN A 322 12.29 6.76 26.72
CA GLN A 322 12.73 5.80 27.74
C GLN A 322 11.60 4.81 28.07
N ASN A 323 11.25 4.00 27.09
CA ASN A 323 10.25 2.94 27.19
C ASN A 323 10.85 1.62 26.68
N LEU A 324 10.04 0.57 26.62
CA LEU A 324 10.44 -0.78 26.16
C LEU A 324 11.05 -0.80 24.75
N TYR A 325 10.79 0.23 23.92
CA TYR A 325 11.24 0.30 22.53
C TYR A 325 12.49 1.18 22.31
N LYS A 326 13.11 1.73 23.38
CA LYS A 326 14.22 2.67 23.25
C LYS A 326 15.40 2.15 22.44
N ASP A 327 15.76 0.89 22.63
CA ASP A 327 16.93 0.27 22.00
C ASP A 327 16.58 -0.67 20.84
N VAL A 328 15.29 -0.77 20.47
CA VAL A 328 14.84 -1.61 19.36
C VAL A 328 15.27 -0.99 18.04
N ILE A 329 15.92 -1.79 17.22
CA ILE A 329 16.26 -1.48 15.82
C ILE A 329 15.58 -2.52 14.96
N GLU A 330 14.57 -2.10 14.24
CA GLU A 330 13.78 -2.93 13.35
C GLU A 330 14.38 -2.91 11.95
N ILE A 331 14.85 -4.06 11.48
CA ILE A 331 15.46 -4.21 10.14
C ILE A 331 14.76 -5.24 9.28
N ASP A 332 14.02 -6.17 9.87
CA ASP A 332 13.36 -7.25 9.16
C ASP A 332 12.03 -6.76 8.56
N ASP A 333 11.90 -6.91 7.24
CA ASP A 333 10.65 -6.71 6.54
C ASP A 333 9.71 -7.89 6.87
N GLN A 334 8.47 -7.57 7.23
CA GLN A 334 7.44 -8.56 7.54
C GLN A 334 6.20 -8.28 6.69
N VAL A 335 5.01 -8.27 7.30
CA VAL A 335 3.78 -7.84 6.64
C VAL A 335 3.87 -6.37 6.22
N ILE A 336 4.53 -5.54 7.04
CA ILE A 336 4.90 -4.16 6.72
C ILE A 336 6.42 -4.11 6.54
N PRO A 337 6.95 -3.39 5.55
CA PRO A 337 8.39 -3.13 5.45
C PRO A 337 8.93 -2.50 6.72
N SER A 338 10.11 -2.92 7.15
CA SER A 338 10.75 -2.37 8.35
C SER A 338 10.93 -0.86 8.24
N SER A 339 10.76 -0.16 9.36
CA SER A 339 10.90 1.29 9.40
C SER A 339 12.29 1.77 8.92
N ASN A 340 13.34 0.98 9.18
CA ASN A 340 14.69 1.25 8.66
C ASN A 340 14.75 1.07 7.13
N SER A 341 14.15 0.03 6.56
CA SER A 341 14.18 -0.20 5.12
C SER A 341 13.42 0.89 4.35
N VAL A 342 12.27 1.34 4.88
CA VAL A 342 11.53 2.48 4.32
C VAL A 342 12.33 3.76 4.42
N MET A 343 12.99 4.01 5.57
CA MET A 343 13.80 5.20 5.77
C MET A 343 15.03 5.23 4.85
N ALA A 344 15.67 4.09 4.61
CA ALA A 344 16.78 3.98 3.67
C ALA A 344 16.35 4.31 2.22
N ASN A 345 15.18 3.82 1.77
CA ASN A 345 14.59 4.19 0.49
C ASN A 345 14.29 5.71 0.42
N ASN A 346 13.73 6.29 1.47
CA ASN A 346 13.46 7.72 1.55
C ASN A 346 14.74 8.57 1.46
N LEU A 347 15.81 8.19 2.16
CA LEU A 347 17.10 8.88 2.10
C LEU A 347 17.65 8.90 0.69
N PHE A 348 17.52 7.80 -0.04
CA PHE A 348 17.91 7.73 -1.44
C PHE A 348 17.04 8.64 -2.33
N ASP A 349 15.73 8.65 -2.14
CA ASP A 349 14.82 9.55 -2.88
C ASP A 349 15.09 11.03 -2.56
N ILE A 350 15.39 11.37 -1.29
CA ILE A 350 15.81 12.73 -0.91
C ILE A 350 17.15 13.12 -1.56
N TYR A 351 18.12 12.21 -1.63
CA TYR A 351 19.36 12.45 -2.39
C TYR A 351 19.07 12.81 -3.85
N LYS A 352 18.17 12.10 -4.52
CA LYS A 352 17.82 12.36 -5.93
C LYS A 352 17.24 13.76 -6.18
N VAL A 353 16.68 14.40 -5.18
CA VAL A 353 16.06 15.74 -5.29
C VAL A 353 16.99 16.86 -4.85
N THR A 354 17.86 16.55 -3.85
CA THR A 354 18.76 17.54 -3.23
C THR A 354 20.18 17.49 -3.77
N TYR A 355 20.56 16.37 -4.38
CA TYR A 355 21.95 16.04 -4.74
C TYR A 355 22.95 16.10 -3.58
N ASP A 356 22.43 16.15 -2.32
CA ASP A 356 23.25 16.16 -1.12
C ASP A 356 23.72 14.73 -0.77
N LYS A 357 25.01 14.49 -0.98
CA LYS A 357 25.68 13.21 -0.71
C LYS A 357 25.58 12.76 0.75
N TYR A 358 25.25 13.66 1.67
CA TYR A 358 25.04 13.30 3.07
C TYR A 358 23.94 12.22 3.22
N PHE A 359 22.81 12.38 2.53
CA PHE A 359 21.71 11.42 2.58
C PHE A 359 22.08 10.08 1.92
N LEU A 360 22.76 10.12 0.79
CA LEU A 360 23.26 8.92 0.11
C LEU A 360 24.26 8.14 0.98
N ASN A 361 25.15 8.84 1.68
CA ASN A 361 26.13 8.22 2.56
C ASN A 361 25.47 7.48 3.74
N ILE A 362 24.42 8.06 4.35
CA ILE A 362 23.65 7.37 5.39
C ILE A 362 22.96 6.14 4.79
N CYS A 363 22.29 6.28 3.65
CA CYS A 363 21.63 5.18 2.96
C CYS A 363 22.59 4.01 2.68
N ASN A 364 23.78 4.28 2.13
CA ASN A 364 24.78 3.26 1.84
C ASN A 364 25.31 2.58 3.10
N LYS A 365 25.53 3.30 4.20
CA LYS A 365 25.92 2.73 5.48
C LYS A 365 24.85 1.78 6.01
N MET A 366 23.58 2.18 5.96
CA MET A 366 22.46 1.33 6.38
C MET A 366 22.44 0.04 5.55
N LEU A 367 22.50 0.14 4.22
CA LEU A 367 22.45 -1.01 3.32
C LEU A 367 23.63 -1.96 3.56
N SER A 368 24.86 -1.42 3.74
CA SER A 368 26.03 -2.23 4.05
C SER A 368 25.91 -2.97 5.39
N THR A 369 25.28 -2.34 6.38
CA THR A 369 25.08 -2.94 7.71
C THR A 369 24.17 -4.16 7.65
N VAL A 370 23.11 -4.15 6.84
CA VAL A 370 22.15 -5.27 6.74
C VAL A 370 22.51 -6.30 5.65
N ALA A 371 23.56 -6.10 4.89
CA ALA A 371 23.91 -6.92 3.73
C ALA A 371 24.06 -8.42 4.05
N LEU A 372 24.66 -8.77 5.19
CA LEU A 372 24.82 -10.17 5.62
C LEU A 372 23.46 -10.77 6.04
N ASN A 373 22.64 -10.02 6.75
CA ASN A 373 21.29 -10.46 7.12
C ASN A 373 20.43 -10.70 5.87
N ALA A 374 20.46 -9.79 4.89
CA ALA A 374 19.74 -9.94 3.64
C ALA A 374 20.21 -11.15 2.82
N LYS A 375 21.48 -11.53 2.93
CA LYS A 375 22.01 -12.75 2.30
C LYS A 375 21.55 -14.03 3.01
N SER A 376 21.49 -14.02 4.34
CA SER A 376 21.14 -15.19 5.14
C SER A 376 19.62 -15.43 5.22
N SER A 377 18.79 -14.39 5.14
CA SER A 377 17.33 -14.48 5.22
C SER A 377 16.64 -13.53 4.23
N PRO A 378 16.79 -13.77 2.92
CA PRO A 378 16.38 -12.81 1.88
C PRO A 378 14.88 -12.46 1.91
N SER A 379 14.02 -13.38 2.36
CA SER A 379 12.58 -13.14 2.48
C SER A 379 12.22 -12.02 3.46
N ASN A 380 13.06 -11.78 4.46
CA ASN A 380 12.85 -10.74 5.46
C ASN A 380 13.55 -9.41 5.10
N PHE A 381 14.16 -9.31 3.92
CA PHE A 381 14.92 -8.12 3.49
C PHE A 381 14.56 -7.66 2.07
N THR A 382 13.37 -7.97 1.63
CA THR A 382 12.93 -7.71 0.23
C THR A 382 12.90 -6.22 -0.11
N ASN A 383 12.51 -5.34 0.81
CA ASN A 383 12.52 -3.90 0.58
C ASN A 383 13.95 -3.31 0.57
N TRP A 384 14.89 -3.92 1.29
CA TRP A 384 16.33 -3.59 1.20
C TRP A 384 16.93 -4.03 -0.13
N MET A 385 16.56 -5.22 -0.61
CA MET A 385 17.00 -5.71 -1.92
C MET A 385 16.45 -4.85 -3.05
N LEU A 386 15.22 -4.37 -2.91
CA LEU A 386 14.63 -3.40 -3.85
C LEU A 386 15.43 -2.09 -3.87
N LEU A 387 15.85 -1.57 -2.71
CA LEU A 387 16.73 -0.40 -2.63
C LEU A 387 18.08 -0.67 -3.32
N SER A 388 18.71 -1.82 -3.06
CA SER A 388 19.94 -2.22 -3.72
C SER A 388 19.78 -2.22 -5.26
N LYS A 389 18.65 -2.74 -5.75
CA LYS A 389 18.35 -2.68 -7.20
C LYS A 389 18.23 -1.25 -7.70
N LYS A 390 17.48 -0.39 -6.99
CA LYS A 390 17.32 1.04 -7.33
C LYS A 390 18.65 1.79 -7.40
N LEU A 391 19.61 1.50 -6.51
CA LEU A 391 20.93 2.13 -6.51
C LEU A 391 21.76 1.76 -7.73
N ASN A 392 21.54 0.58 -8.33
CA ASN A 392 22.31 0.04 -9.45
C ASN A 392 21.67 0.24 -10.84
N ILE A 393 20.48 0.84 -10.92
CA ILE A 393 19.82 1.14 -12.20
C ILE A 393 20.17 2.57 -12.62
N PRO A 394 20.54 2.82 -13.91
CA PRO A 394 20.63 4.18 -14.42
C PRO A 394 19.32 4.93 -14.25
N LYS A 395 19.39 6.14 -13.74
CA LYS A 395 18.19 6.90 -13.39
C LYS A 395 17.95 8.00 -14.38
N LYS A 396 16.76 8.02 -14.92
CA LYS A 396 16.24 9.17 -15.63
C LYS A 396 15.20 9.83 -14.73
N GLN A 397 15.32 11.13 -14.56
CA GLN A 397 14.37 11.97 -13.87
C GLN A 397 13.81 12.98 -14.85
N TYR A 398 12.52 13.14 -14.86
CA TYR A 398 11.83 14.08 -15.75
C TYR A 398 11.23 15.20 -14.91
N VAL A 399 11.51 16.45 -15.29
CA VAL A 399 10.87 17.64 -14.69
C VAL A 399 10.00 18.27 -15.75
N MET A 400 8.68 18.20 -15.51
CA MET A 400 7.65 18.78 -16.38
C MET A 400 7.27 20.17 -15.88
N VAL A 401 7.35 21.18 -16.75
CA VAL A 401 7.02 22.59 -16.44
C VAL A 401 5.95 23.08 -17.37
N GLY A 402 4.89 23.73 -16.86
CA GLY A 402 3.79 24.24 -17.65
C GLY A 402 2.76 23.19 -18.09
N PHE A 403 2.83 21.98 -17.53
CA PHE A 403 1.88 20.90 -17.78
C PHE A 403 0.81 20.83 -16.69
N SER A 404 -0.35 20.30 -17.04
CA SER A 404 -1.39 19.96 -16.07
C SER A 404 -1.10 18.60 -15.39
N VAL A 405 -1.74 18.36 -14.26
CA VAL A 405 -1.70 17.05 -13.58
C VAL A 405 -2.19 15.93 -14.50
N LYS A 406 -3.20 16.18 -15.35
CA LYS A 406 -3.69 15.18 -16.30
C LYS A 406 -2.61 14.75 -17.28
N GLU A 407 -1.92 15.71 -17.88
CA GLU A 407 -0.81 15.45 -18.80
C GLU A 407 0.37 14.74 -18.11
N LEU A 408 0.64 15.08 -16.84
CA LEU A 408 1.63 14.37 -16.05
C LEU A 408 1.24 12.88 -15.85
N LEU A 409 -0.01 12.58 -15.47
CA LEU A 409 -0.45 11.20 -15.27
C LEU A 409 -0.40 10.39 -16.57
N GLU A 410 -0.76 11.01 -17.70
CA GLU A 410 -0.62 10.40 -19.04
C GLU A 410 0.86 10.11 -19.35
N PHE A 411 1.75 11.09 -19.15
CA PHE A 411 3.18 10.94 -19.39
C PHE A 411 3.80 9.89 -18.46
N TYR A 412 3.44 9.89 -17.17
CA TYR A 412 3.99 8.96 -16.17
C TYR A 412 3.65 7.50 -16.51
N SER A 413 2.43 7.22 -16.97
CA SER A 413 1.98 5.87 -17.30
C SER A 413 2.75 5.22 -18.47
N GLU A 414 3.50 6.01 -19.25
CA GLU A 414 4.34 5.53 -20.34
C GLU A 414 5.79 5.26 -19.91
N LYS A 415 6.17 5.60 -18.67
CA LYS A 415 7.53 5.49 -18.18
C LYS A 415 7.81 4.15 -17.52
N GLU A 416 9.09 3.84 -17.38
CA GLU A 416 9.55 2.71 -16.58
C GLU A 416 9.24 2.98 -15.09
N PHE A 417 8.92 1.95 -14.34
CA PHE A 417 8.50 2.10 -12.94
C PHE A 417 9.52 2.82 -12.05
N PHE A 418 10.82 2.68 -12.35
CA PHE A 418 11.89 3.31 -11.57
C PHE A 418 12.29 4.70 -12.07
N GLU A 419 11.68 5.20 -13.12
CA GLU A 419 11.89 6.57 -13.59
C GLU A 419 11.06 7.53 -12.75
N ASP A 420 11.65 8.65 -12.34
CA ASP A 420 10.96 9.67 -11.57
C ASP A 420 10.42 10.77 -12.48
N VAL A 421 9.17 11.15 -12.28
CA VAL A 421 8.54 12.28 -12.97
C VAL A 421 8.10 13.31 -11.94
N TYR A 422 8.43 14.57 -12.14
CA TYR A 422 8.07 15.68 -11.24
C TYR A 422 7.30 16.75 -12.00
N LEU A 423 6.22 17.27 -11.40
CA LEU A 423 5.48 18.42 -11.91
C LEU A 423 5.92 19.69 -11.19
N LEU A 424 6.65 20.56 -11.86
CA LEU A 424 7.08 21.84 -11.31
C LEU A 424 6.06 22.93 -11.66
N GLU A 425 5.26 23.34 -10.67
CA GLU A 425 4.16 24.30 -10.83
C GLU A 425 4.56 25.75 -10.48
N LYS A 426 5.70 25.94 -9.82
CA LYS A 426 6.22 27.24 -9.42
C LYS A 426 7.73 27.22 -9.24
N GLN A 427 8.34 28.41 -9.19
CA GLN A 427 9.78 28.55 -8.90
C GLN A 427 10.16 27.81 -7.61
N SER A 428 11.32 27.14 -7.65
CA SER A 428 11.85 26.36 -6.52
C SER A 428 13.37 26.37 -6.51
N ASP A 429 13.95 26.45 -5.31
CA ASP A 429 15.41 26.41 -5.10
C ASP A 429 15.94 24.97 -4.90
N LEU A 430 15.06 23.97 -4.93
CA LEU A 430 15.52 22.58 -4.88
C LEU A 430 16.43 22.28 -6.07
N PRO A 431 17.60 21.67 -5.86
CA PRO A 431 18.60 21.44 -6.91
C PRO A 431 18.05 20.80 -8.19
N ILE A 432 17.15 19.82 -8.07
CA ILE A 432 16.50 19.19 -9.23
C ILE A 432 15.67 20.18 -10.06
N PHE A 433 15.17 21.27 -9.47
CA PHE A 433 14.29 22.27 -10.10
C PHE A 433 15.00 23.56 -10.49
N LYS A 434 16.25 23.72 -10.04
CA LYS A 434 17.01 24.96 -10.24
C LYS A 434 17.06 25.34 -11.73
N GLU A 435 16.72 26.60 -12.03
CA GLU A 435 16.74 27.20 -13.39
C GLU A 435 15.81 26.53 -14.42
N LYS A 436 14.86 25.70 -13.99
CA LYS A 436 13.94 24.99 -14.90
C LYS A 436 12.58 25.65 -15.04
N TYR A 437 12.13 26.42 -14.05
CA TYR A 437 10.80 27.00 -14.06
C TYR A 437 10.68 28.15 -15.07
N ASN A 438 9.73 28.03 -15.99
CA ASN A 438 9.32 29.10 -16.90
C ASN A 438 7.79 29.03 -17.08
N PRO A 439 7.03 30.02 -16.56
CA PRO A 439 5.57 29.98 -16.59
C PRO A 439 4.98 30.09 -18.02
N ASN A 440 5.78 30.60 -18.96
CA ASN A 440 5.32 30.87 -20.33
C ASN A 440 5.66 29.75 -21.32
N LYS A 441 6.30 28.68 -20.88
CA LYS A 441 6.73 27.57 -21.76
C LYS A 441 6.44 26.21 -21.16
N LYS A 442 5.96 25.31 -21.99
CA LYS A 442 5.90 23.88 -21.68
C LYS A 442 7.23 23.23 -21.99
N ASN A 443 7.89 22.68 -20.99
CA ASN A 443 9.18 21.99 -21.17
C ASN A 443 9.21 20.71 -20.35
N ILE A 444 9.89 19.69 -20.88
CA ILE A 444 10.26 18.48 -20.17
C ILE A 444 11.79 18.43 -20.13
N PHE A 445 12.33 18.54 -18.93
CA PHE A 445 13.77 18.40 -18.69
C PHE A 445 14.08 16.96 -18.33
N ILE A 446 15.09 16.39 -18.98
CA ILE A 446 15.59 15.05 -18.68
C ILE A 446 16.90 15.21 -17.91
N CYS A 447 16.88 14.75 -16.65
CA CYS A 447 18.05 14.77 -15.78
C CYS A 447 18.61 13.33 -15.70
N ASN A 448 19.85 13.15 -16.14
CA ASN A 448 20.54 11.86 -16.07
C ASN A 448 21.57 11.88 -14.95
N ASP A 449 21.80 10.74 -14.31
CA ASP A 449 22.88 10.56 -13.34
C ASP A 449 24.26 10.69 -14.06
N LYS A 450 24.71 11.88 -14.29
CA LYS A 450 26.13 12.19 -14.57
C LYS A 450 26.52 13.34 -13.64
N PHE A 451 26.86 12.98 -12.41
CA PHE A 451 27.49 13.89 -11.45
C PHE A 451 28.70 13.22 -10.83
#